data_02e55413e818c03bc5a5fc7db27ae3bf
#
_entry.id   02e55413e818c03bc5a5fc7db27ae3bf
#
_cell.length_a   1.000
_cell.length_b   1.000
_cell.length_c   1.000
_cell.angle_alpha   90.00
_cell.angle_beta   90.00
_cell.angle_gamma   90.00
#
_symmetry.space_group_name_H-M   'P 1'
#
loop_
_entity.id
_entity.type
_entity.pdbx_description
1 polymer ?
#
loop_
_entity_poly.entity_id
_entity_poly.type
_entity_poly.pdbx_seq_one_letter_code
_entity_poly.pdbx_strand_id
1 'polypeptide(L)'
;MAPASSFHPAVAAWFDATFESPTAAQVKAWPAIAAGQHVLVAAPTGSGKTLAAFLAAIDALVRQGVAGKLSDEIQLVYVSPLKALSNDIEKNLVAPLAGIRAQLKRLNYPDVDIRTWVRSGDTPQAEREKMKRRPPHILVTTPEKN
;
A
#
# COMPACT_ATOMS: atom_id res chain seq x y z
N MET A 1 -1.46 23.78 -0.73
CA MET A 1 -0.57 22.68 -0.33
C MET A 1 -1.02 21.39 -1.02
N ALA A 2 -0.13 20.68 -1.69
CA ALA A 2 -0.47 19.43 -2.35
C ALA A 2 -0.83 18.36 -1.31
N PRO A 3 -1.89 17.54 -1.53
CA PRO A 3 -2.26 16.47 -0.59
C PRO A 3 -1.12 15.52 -0.26
N ALA A 4 -0.23 15.23 -1.22
CA ALA A 4 0.92 14.36 -0.99
C ALA A 4 1.84 14.92 0.11
N SER A 5 1.84 16.23 0.36
CA SER A 5 2.69 16.82 1.38
C SER A 5 2.25 16.48 2.82
N SER A 6 1.04 15.94 3.00
CA SER A 6 0.58 15.48 4.31
C SER A 6 1.09 14.08 4.67
N PHE A 7 1.67 13.36 3.71
CA PHE A 7 2.29 12.06 3.93
C PHE A 7 3.64 12.20 4.63
N HIS A 8 4.14 11.07 5.13
CA HIS A 8 5.51 11.02 5.65
C HIS A 8 6.48 11.51 4.56
N PRO A 9 7.56 12.24 4.90
CA PRO A 9 8.48 12.79 3.90
C PRO A 9 8.99 11.77 2.88
N ALA A 10 9.25 10.53 3.28
CA ALA A 10 9.71 9.50 2.33
C ALA A 10 8.63 9.09 1.33
N VAL A 11 7.38 9.02 1.79
CA VAL A 11 6.23 8.69 0.92
C VAL A 11 5.99 9.83 -0.05
N ALA A 12 5.97 11.07 0.45
CA ALA A 12 5.80 12.26 -0.38
C ALA A 12 6.93 12.37 -1.41
N ALA A 13 8.17 12.13 -1.01
CA ALA A 13 9.33 12.19 -1.92
C ALA A 13 9.23 11.16 -3.04
N TRP A 14 8.81 9.93 -2.71
CA TRP A 14 8.59 8.92 -3.74
C TRP A 14 7.51 9.34 -4.74
N PHE A 15 6.40 9.85 -4.22
CA PHE A 15 5.28 10.28 -5.06
C PHE A 15 5.70 11.42 -6.00
N ASP A 16 6.35 12.44 -5.45
CA ASP A 16 6.78 13.60 -6.24
C ASP A 16 7.83 13.26 -7.28
N ALA A 17 8.68 12.26 -7.02
CA ALA A 17 9.67 11.79 -7.98
C ALA A 17 9.06 10.91 -9.08
N THR A 18 7.89 10.32 -8.83
CA THR A 18 7.27 9.36 -9.73
C THR A 18 6.16 9.98 -10.58
N PHE A 19 5.41 10.91 -10.01
CA PHE A 19 4.26 11.54 -10.65
C PHE A 19 4.39 13.05 -10.65
N GLU A 20 3.83 13.67 -11.68
CA GLU A 20 3.86 15.12 -11.82
C GLU A 20 2.98 15.79 -10.76
N SER A 21 1.78 15.26 -10.58
CA SER A 21 0.82 15.78 -9.60
C SER A 21 -0.21 14.71 -9.24
N PRO A 22 -0.90 14.85 -8.09
CA PRO A 22 -1.99 13.94 -7.76
C PRO A 22 -3.16 14.10 -8.72
N THR A 23 -3.87 12.99 -8.96
CA THR A 23 -5.12 13.03 -9.73
C THR A 23 -6.26 13.57 -8.85
N ALA A 24 -7.36 13.98 -9.48
CA ALA A 24 -8.55 14.44 -8.75
C ALA A 24 -9.08 13.37 -7.79
N ALA A 25 -9.07 12.10 -8.22
CA ALA A 25 -9.52 10.99 -7.37
C ALA A 25 -8.64 10.86 -6.12
N GLN A 26 -7.33 11.00 -6.27
CA GLN A 26 -6.38 10.93 -5.16
C GLN A 26 -6.58 12.09 -4.19
N VAL A 27 -6.68 13.30 -4.69
CA VAL A 27 -6.87 14.50 -3.87
C VAL A 27 -8.10 14.39 -2.99
N LYS A 28 -9.19 13.84 -3.53
CA LYS A 28 -10.45 13.70 -2.79
C LYS A 28 -10.43 12.52 -1.82
N ALA A 29 -9.79 11.40 -2.21
CA ALA A 29 -9.84 10.18 -1.41
C ALA A 29 -8.90 10.22 -0.22
N TRP A 30 -7.70 10.74 -0.35
CA TRP A 30 -6.69 10.68 0.69
C TRP A 30 -7.13 11.26 2.04
N PRO A 31 -7.74 12.46 2.12
CA PRO A 31 -8.17 12.99 3.42
C PRO A 31 -9.18 12.09 4.12
N ALA A 32 -10.13 11.54 3.39
CA ALA A 32 -11.16 10.67 3.94
C ALA A 32 -10.58 9.34 4.43
N ILE A 33 -9.66 8.75 3.67
CA ILE A 33 -8.98 7.52 4.06
C ILE A 33 -8.12 7.77 5.31
N ALA A 34 -7.37 8.86 5.33
CA ALA A 34 -6.52 9.21 6.46
C ALA A 34 -7.35 9.46 7.74
N ALA A 35 -8.58 9.94 7.59
CA ALA A 35 -9.50 10.14 8.72
C ALA A 35 -10.17 8.85 9.19
N GLY A 36 -9.85 7.72 8.58
CA GLY A 36 -10.44 6.42 8.96
C GLY A 36 -11.86 6.20 8.47
N GLN A 37 -12.31 6.97 7.50
CA GLN A 37 -13.66 6.86 6.95
C GLN A 37 -13.74 5.77 5.88
N HIS A 38 -14.90 5.15 5.75
CA HIS A 38 -15.19 4.30 4.59
C HIS A 38 -15.33 5.18 3.37
N VAL A 39 -14.70 4.78 2.26
CA VAL A 39 -14.65 5.59 1.05
C VAL A 39 -15.01 4.76 -0.18
N LEU A 40 -15.88 5.29 -1.01
CA LEU A 40 -16.14 4.74 -2.33
C LEU A 40 -15.53 5.70 -3.37
N VAL A 41 -14.58 5.19 -4.17
CA VAL A 41 -13.96 5.99 -5.22
C VAL A 41 -14.47 5.51 -6.57
N ALA A 42 -15.31 6.32 -7.21
CA ALA A 42 -15.82 6.05 -8.54
C ALA A 42 -15.12 7.00 -9.51
N ALA A 43 -14.25 6.44 -10.34
CA ALA A 43 -13.43 7.24 -11.26
C ALA A 43 -13.04 6.39 -12.47
N PRO A 44 -12.72 7.03 -13.62
CA PRO A 44 -12.30 6.27 -14.80
C PRO A 44 -11.03 5.47 -14.57
N THR A 45 -10.83 4.44 -15.38
CA THR A 45 -9.57 3.68 -15.41
C THR A 45 -8.42 4.65 -15.70
N GLY A 46 -7.31 4.49 -15.00
CA GLY A 46 -6.15 5.36 -15.15
C GLY A 46 -6.19 6.62 -14.30
N SER A 47 -7.21 6.79 -13.46
CA SER A 47 -7.33 7.95 -12.57
C SER A 47 -6.53 7.82 -11.27
N GLY A 48 -5.80 6.71 -11.09
CA GLY A 48 -4.99 6.51 -9.89
C GLY A 48 -5.75 6.13 -8.63
N LYS A 49 -6.99 5.64 -8.77
CA LYS A 49 -7.83 5.33 -7.60
C LYS A 49 -7.28 4.18 -6.74
N THR A 50 -6.69 3.16 -7.36
CA THR A 50 -6.10 2.04 -6.62
C THR A 50 -4.88 2.51 -5.82
N LEU A 51 -4.02 3.31 -6.45
CA LEU A 51 -2.86 3.87 -5.77
C LEU A 51 -3.28 4.80 -4.64
N ALA A 52 -4.40 5.53 -4.79
CA ALA A 52 -4.91 6.40 -3.73
C ALA A 52 -5.12 5.60 -2.44
N ALA A 53 -5.80 4.45 -2.54
CA ALA A 53 -6.06 3.60 -1.38
C ALA A 53 -4.76 3.00 -0.82
N PHE A 54 -3.92 2.43 -1.67
CA PHE A 54 -2.67 1.82 -1.23
C PHE A 54 -1.72 2.82 -0.59
N LEU A 55 -1.56 3.98 -1.19
CA LEU A 55 -0.57 4.94 -0.71
C LEU A 55 -0.92 5.49 0.67
N ALA A 56 -2.20 5.74 0.93
CA ALA A 56 -2.65 6.17 2.24
C ALA A 56 -2.39 5.08 3.29
N ALA A 57 -2.63 3.81 2.96
CA ALA A 57 -2.37 2.69 3.87
C ALA A 57 -0.87 2.49 4.09
N ILE A 58 -0.07 2.57 3.02
CA ILE A 58 1.39 2.44 3.11
C ILE A 58 1.96 3.55 3.99
N ASP A 59 1.46 4.78 3.84
CA ASP A 59 1.91 5.90 4.66
C ASP A 59 1.72 5.62 6.16
N ALA A 60 0.55 5.08 6.53
CA ALA A 60 0.28 4.72 7.92
C ALA A 60 1.26 3.66 8.43
N LEU A 61 1.57 2.64 7.61
CA LEU A 61 2.53 1.60 7.97
C LEU A 61 3.95 2.14 8.08
N VAL A 62 4.35 3.03 7.18
CA VAL A 62 5.67 3.67 7.21
C VAL A 62 5.83 4.47 8.50
N ARG A 63 4.83 5.24 8.90
CA ARG A 63 4.87 6.01 10.14
C ARG A 63 5.03 5.11 11.36
N GLN A 64 4.30 3.99 11.40
CA GLN A 64 4.44 3.02 12.48
C GLN A 64 5.85 2.42 12.51
N GLY A 65 6.38 2.05 11.34
CA GLY A 65 7.71 1.45 11.23
C GLY A 65 8.82 2.41 11.65
N VAL A 66 8.74 3.66 11.23
CA VAL A 66 9.71 4.70 11.61
C VAL A 66 9.68 4.92 13.14
N ALA A 67 8.50 4.84 13.74
CA ALA A 67 8.35 4.97 15.19
C ALA A 67 8.72 3.69 15.96
N GLY A 68 9.09 2.62 15.26
CA GLY A 68 9.43 1.35 15.90
C GLY A 68 8.22 0.60 16.44
N LYS A 69 7.02 0.87 15.92
CA LYS A 69 5.76 0.32 16.42
C LYS A 69 5.02 -0.56 15.40
N LEU A 70 5.70 -0.98 14.33
CA LEU A 70 5.09 -1.83 13.32
C LEU A 70 5.08 -3.28 13.81
N SER A 71 3.93 -3.78 14.22
CA SER A 71 3.77 -5.14 14.74
C SER A 71 3.55 -6.14 13.59
N ASP A 72 3.79 -7.43 13.90
CA ASP A 72 3.63 -8.53 12.94
C ASP A 72 2.15 -8.93 12.86
N GLU A 73 1.33 -8.06 12.27
CA GLU A 73 -0.10 -8.31 12.12
C GLU A 73 -0.59 -7.71 10.80
N ILE A 74 -1.67 -8.28 10.27
CA ILE A 74 -2.30 -7.81 9.04
C ILE A 74 -3.05 -6.50 9.35
N GLN A 75 -2.70 -5.44 8.64
CA GLN A 75 -3.35 -4.13 8.79
C GLN A 75 -4.09 -3.70 7.53
N LEU A 76 -3.77 -4.31 6.38
CA LEU A 76 -4.44 -4.00 5.12
C LEU A 76 -4.74 -5.30 4.38
N VAL A 77 -5.97 -5.44 3.94
CA VAL A 77 -6.38 -6.54 3.06
C VAL A 77 -6.84 -5.94 1.73
N TYR A 78 -6.18 -6.36 0.65
CA TYR A 78 -6.56 -5.95 -0.69
C TYR A 78 -7.22 -7.13 -1.40
N VAL A 79 -8.43 -6.92 -1.88
CA VAL A 79 -9.20 -7.93 -2.61
C VAL A 79 -9.36 -7.49 -4.05
N SER A 80 -8.92 -8.31 -4.99
CA SER A 80 -9.00 -7.99 -6.43
C SER A 80 -9.26 -9.27 -7.22
N PRO A 81 -9.95 -9.18 -8.36
CA PRO A 81 -10.10 -10.34 -9.25
C PRO A 81 -8.74 -10.86 -9.72
N LEU A 82 -8.63 -12.17 -9.87
CA LEU A 82 -7.37 -12.81 -10.25
C LEU A 82 -6.78 -12.26 -11.56
N LYS A 83 -7.63 -11.92 -12.52
CA LYS A 83 -7.19 -11.42 -13.83
C LYS A 83 -6.34 -10.14 -13.75
N ALA A 84 -6.68 -9.24 -12.83
CA ALA A 84 -6.01 -7.95 -12.70
C ALA A 84 -4.87 -7.98 -11.68
N LEU A 85 -4.78 -9.04 -10.90
CA LEU A 85 -4.01 -9.06 -9.67
C LEU A 85 -2.51 -8.77 -9.86
N SER A 86 -1.85 -9.49 -10.77
CA SER A 86 -0.39 -9.37 -10.95
C SER A 86 0.05 -7.97 -11.34
N ASN A 87 -0.65 -7.37 -12.30
CA ASN A 87 -0.30 -6.03 -12.77
C ASN A 87 -0.60 -4.96 -11.71
N ASP A 88 -1.74 -5.09 -11.04
CA ASP A 88 -2.12 -4.16 -9.97
C ASP A 88 -1.15 -4.21 -8.80
N ILE A 89 -0.70 -5.39 -8.41
CA ILE A 89 0.25 -5.54 -7.30
C ILE A 89 1.58 -4.91 -7.65
N GLU A 90 2.11 -5.19 -8.83
CA GLU A 90 3.41 -4.63 -9.23
C GLU A 90 3.36 -3.11 -9.25
N LYS A 91 2.36 -2.55 -9.89
CA LYS A 91 2.24 -1.12 -10.12
C LYS A 91 1.89 -0.34 -8.84
N ASN A 92 0.98 -0.86 -8.04
CA ASN A 92 0.40 -0.12 -6.91
C ASN A 92 0.94 -0.53 -5.55
N LEU A 93 1.71 -1.58 -5.47
CA LEU A 93 2.23 -2.10 -4.21
C LEU A 93 3.74 -2.34 -4.24
N VAL A 94 4.22 -3.21 -5.13
CA VAL A 94 5.65 -3.59 -5.15
C VAL A 94 6.54 -2.39 -5.47
N ALA A 95 6.25 -1.69 -6.56
CA ALA A 95 7.05 -0.52 -6.97
C ALA A 95 7.00 0.61 -5.94
N PRO A 96 5.81 1.01 -5.41
CA PRO A 96 5.77 2.01 -4.35
C PRO A 96 6.54 1.62 -3.10
N LEU A 97 6.42 0.39 -2.62
CA LEU A 97 7.13 -0.05 -1.42
C LEU A 97 8.64 0.00 -1.60
N ALA A 98 9.14 -0.47 -2.74
CA ALA A 98 10.58 -0.42 -3.03
C ALA A 98 11.08 1.02 -3.13
N GLY A 99 10.34 1.89 -3.81
CA GLY A 99 10.71 3.29 -3.98
C GLY A 99 10.69 4.08 -2.68
N ILE A 100 9.68 3.84 -1.85
CA ILE A 100 9.57 4.51 -0.54
C ILE A 100 10.70 4.04 0.39
N ARG A 101 11.02 2.74 0.37
CA ARG A 101 12.14 2.22 1.17
C ARG A 101 13.47 2.87 0.79
N ALA A 102 13.69 3.10 -0.52
CA ALA A 102 14.86 3.82 -1.00
C ALA A 102 14.87 5.28 -0.51
N GLN A 103 13.71 5.93 -0.48
CA GLN A 103 13.61 7.31 0.03
C GLN A 103 13.85 7.38 1.53
N LEU A 104 13.39 6.39 2.29
CA LEU A 104 13.70 6.32 3.72
C LEU A 104 15.21 6.30 3.95
N LYS A 105 15.92 5.48 3.18
CA LYS A 105 17.38 5.40 3.26
C LYS A 105 18.02 6.73 2.88
N ARG A 106 17.60 7.33 1.78
CA ARG A 106 18.14 8.61 1.29
C ARG A 106 17.96 9.74 2.30
N LEU A 107 16.82 9.74 3.00
CA LEU A 107 16.48 10.80 3.95
C LEU A 107 16.92 10.47 5.39
N ASN A 108 17.68 9.40 5.57
CA ASN A 108 18.23 8.97 6.87
C ASN A 108 17.18 8.59 7.91
N TYR A 109 16.05 8.06 7.48
CA TYR A 109 15.06 7.46 8.36
C TYR A 109 15.37 5.98 8.59
N PRO A 110 14.88 5.39 9.69
CA PRO A 110 14.99 3.93 9.88
C PRO A 110 14.38 3.17 8.73
N ASP A 111 14.96 2.03 8.37
CA ASP A 111 14.40 1.15 7.35
C ASP A 111 13.08 0.56 7.85
N VAL A 112 12.10 0.49 6.96
CA VAL A 112 10.80 -0.12 7.27
C VAL A 112 10.54 -1.21 6.25
N ASP A 113 10.50 -2.46 6.73
CA ASP A 113 10.22 -3.62 5.88
C ASP A 113 8.75 -4.00 6.01
N ILE A 114 7.96 -3.51 5.07
CA ILE A 114 6.52 -3.82 5.01
C ILE A 114 6.35 -5.11 4.21
N ARG A 115 5.94 -6.18 4.90
CA ARG A 115 5.76 -7.48 4.28
C ARG A 115 4.41 -7.59 3.62
N THR A 116 4.39 -8.17 2.42
CA THR A 116 3.18 -8.40 1.65
C THR A 116 3.10 -9.87 1.26
N TRP A 117 1.91 -10.44 1.28
CA TRP A 117 1.66 -11.82 0.85
C TRP A 117 0.45 -11.86 -0.04
N VAL A 118 0.54 -12.69 -1.08
CA VAL A 118 -0.59 -12.98 -1.96
C VAL A 118 -1.13 -14.35 -1.59
N ARG A 119 -2.41 -14.41 -1.27
CA ARG A 119 -3.10 -15.66 -0.95
C ARG A 119 -4.29 -15.83 -1.87
N SER A 120 -4.23 -16.87 -2.72
CA SER A 120 -5.31 -17.23 -3.62
C SER A 120 -5.57 -18.73 -3.49
N GLY A 121 -6.48 -19.26 -4.30
CA GLY A 121 -6.73 -20.69 -4.34
C GLY A 121 -5.50 -21.51 -4.67
N ASP A 122 -4.56 -20.93 -5.42
CA ASP A 122 -3.35 -21.60 -5.86
C ASP A 122 -2.19 -21.51 -4.87
N THR A 123 -2.37 -20.83 -3.75
CA THR A 123 -1.29 -20.65 -2.76
C THR A 123 -0.98 -22.00 -2.09
N PRO A 124 0.29 -22.48 -2.15
CA PRO A 124 0.66 -23.74 -1.51
C PRO A 124 0.45 -23.72 0.01
N GLN A 125 0.19 -24.89 0.58
CA GLN A 125 -0.06 -25.03 2.01
C GLN A 125 1.15 -24.56 2.84
N ALA A 126 2.37 -24.83 2.38
CA ALA A 126 3.58 -24.36 3.08
C ALA A 126 3.62 -22.84 3.20
N GLU A 127 3.21 -22.13 2.15
CA GLU A 127 3.13 -20.67 2.15
C GLU A 127 2.08 -20.16 3.14
N ARG A 128 0.92 -20.84 3.19
CA ARG A 128 -0.15 -20.48 4.11
C ARG A 128 0.29 -20.64 5.58
N GLU A 129 1.08 -21.68 5.87
CA GLU A 129 1.61 -21.91 7.22
C GLU A 129 2.61 -20.83 7.63
N LYS A 130 3.43 -20.35 6.69
CA LYS A 130 4.35 -19.24 6.95
C LYS A 130 3.59 -17.97 7.30
N MET A 131 2.48 -17.70 6.63
CA MET A 131 1.63 -16.54 6.92
C MET A 131 1.07 -16.59 8.34
N LYS A 132 0.72 -17.77 8.82
CA LYS A 132 0.21 -17.96 10.18
C LYS A 132 1.29 -17.69 11.22
N ARG A 133 2.53 -18.12 10.97
CA ARG A 133 3.64 -17.95 11.91
C ARG A 133 4.14 -16.51 11.96
N ARG A 134 4.17 -15.85 10.80
CA ARG A 134 4.59 -14.46 10.72
C ARG A 134 3.69 -13.73 9.72
N PRO A 135 2.55 -13.20 10.21
CA PRO A 135 1.59 -12.54 9.31
C PRO A 135 2.20 -11.39 8.53
N PRO A 136 1.78 -11.20 7.27
CA PRO A 136 2.18 -10.00 6.54
C PRO A 136 1.47 -8.77 7.07
N HIS A 137 1.99 -7.60 6.78
CA HIS A 137 1.30 -6.35 7.09
C HIS A 137 0.19 -6.08 6.07
N ILE A 138 0.42 -6.50 4.83
CA ILE A 138 -0.54 -6.35 3.73
C ILE A 138 -0.83 -7.74 3.16
N LEU A 139 -2.09 -8.13 3.19
CA LEU A 139 -2.55 -9.36 2.58
C LEU A 139 -3.29 -9.04 1.29
N VAL A 140 -2.86 -9.65 0.20
CA VAL A 140 -3.52 -9.55 -1.09
C VAL A 140 -4.23 -10.86 -1.37
N THR A 141 -5.50 -10.82 -1.71
CA THR A 141 -6.28 -12.01 -1.94
C THR A 141 -7.31 -11.80 -3.05
N THR A 142 -7.96 -12.87 -3.45
CA THR A 142 -9.00 -12.84 -4.47
C THR A 142 -10.34 -13.18 -3.83
N PRO A 143 -11.47 -12.74 -4.45
CA PRO A 143 -12.79 -13.05 -3.91
C PRO A 143 -13.20 -14.49 -4.14
N GLU A 144 -12.49 -15.23 -5.00
CA GLU A 144 -12.82 -16.63 -5.28
C GLU A 144 -12.62 -17.48 -4.03
N LYS A 145 -13.49 -18.44 -3.87
CA LYS A 145 -13.43 -19.35 -2.73
C LYS A 145 -12.15 -20.20 -2.77
N ASN A 146 -11.47 -20.26 -1.66
CA ASN A 146 -10.21 -20.99 -1.53
C ASN A 146 -10.36 -22.23 -0.67
#